data_710cdf7a782ba29478f0d9ce91f79a2f
#
_entry.id   710cdf7a782ba29478f0d9ce91f79a2f
#
_cell.length_a   1.000
_cell.length_b   1.000
_cell.length_c   1.000
_cell.angle_alpha   90.00
_cell.angle_beta   90.00
_cell.angle_gamma   90.00
#
_symmetry.space_group_name_H-M   'P 1'
#
loop_
_entity.id
_entity.type
_entity.pdbx_description
1 polymer ?
#
loop_
_entity_poly.entity_id
_entity_poly.type
_entity_poly.pdbx_seq_one_letter_code
_entity_poly.pdbx_strand_id
1 'polypeptide(L)'
;MPPMTAHPPRHDFGPSAQEQADLREYADFAATQDGVALAAAGWFSRRHELTTRQEAEFAAWQAADPAHARAYAQLQATHGAARQIPAQLAARWAVPPPAPAPRRPPLRSLRALPYAAAAMLLLCVGAGGYQWWQQPVFSQAYATQRGQRLAVALPDGSSLQLDTATQLHVTLYRQRREVRLAHGEALFQVQSKQGQPFDVLSGPLTVTVVGTQFSVRNTLDHDGSLRVAVQQGHVRVAGAAQDLVELTAGQGVSSDAGGRLSAVASLAPDSVAPWRTGRVTFDNVPLGAALAEFERYGDTGFVVRDAAVASLRIGGSFSLSQPDRFAAALPQLLPVQIVRSGATSTISMAPKAAAQAPAMHLPKNK
;
A
#
# COMPACT_ATOMS: atom_id res chain seq x y z
N MET A 1 48.87 -1.30 -34.60
CA MET A 1 47.42 -1.57 -34.70
C MET A 1 47.00 -2.41 -33.52
N PRO A 2 46.32 -1.86 -32.52
CA PRO A 2 45.69 -2.66 -31.47
C PRO A 2 44.30 -3.14 -31.96
N PRO A 3 43.80 -4.28 -31.49
CA PRO A 3 42.54 -4.84 -31.95
C PRO A 3 41.33 -4.08 -31.31
N MET A 4 40.33 -3.89 -32.15
CA MET A 4 39.04 -3.31 -31.77
C MET A 4 38.38 -4.14 -30.68
N THR A 5 38.08 -3.49 -29.55
CA THR A 5 37.22 -4.06 -28.49
C THR A 5 35.76 -4.14 -28.98
N ALA A 6 35.28 -5.36 -29.09
CA ALA A 6 33.89 -5.65 -29.39
C ALA A 6 32.99 -5.10 -28.24
N HIS A 7 32.00 -4.28 -28.57
CA HIS A 7 30.94 -3.92 -27.66
C HIS A 7 30.12 -5.18 -27.32
N PRO A 8 29.74 -5.36 -26.04
CA PRO A 8 28.80 -6.43 -25.69
C PRO A 8 27.41 -6.13 -26.30
N PRO A 9 26.67 -7.17 -26.68
CA PRO A 9 25.35 -6.99 -27.26
C PRO A 9 24.42 -6.29 -26.26
N ARG A 10 23.65 -5.31 -26.74
CA ARG A 10 22.54 -4.72 -26.01
C ARG A 10 21.52 -5.82 -25.74
N HIS A 11 21.38 -6.22 -24.48
CA HIS A 11 20.27 -7.06 -24.07
C HIS A 11 18.99 -6.24 -24.24
N ASP A 12 18.19 -6.70 -25.18
CA ASP A 12 16.82 -6.23 -25.38
C ASP A 12 15.99 -6.70 -24.16
N PHE A 13 15.74 -5.80 -23.20
CA PHE A 13 14.91 -6.08 -22.03
C PHE A 13 13.41 -5.97 -22.41
N GLY A 14 12.98 -6.82 -23.32
CA GLY A 14 11.57 -7.12 -23.45
C GLY A 14 11.09 -7.84 -22.16
N PRO A 15 9.82 -7.66 -21.76
CA PRO A 15 9.29 -8.34 -20.57
C PRO A 15 9.50 -9.84 -20.70
N SER A 16 10.02 -10.46 -19.64
CA SER A 16 10.27 -11.90 -19.58
C SER A 16 8.96 -12.68 -19.80
N ALA A 17 9.05 -13.94 -20.21
CA ALA A 17 7.87 -14.79 -20.37
C ALA A 17 7.04 -14.87 -19.07
N GLN A 18 7.68 -14.78 -17.91
CA GLN A 18 7.06 -14.71 -16.60
C GLN A 18 6.30 -13.38 -16.41
N GLU A 19 6.91 -12.26 -16.76
CA GLU A 19 6.27 -10.93 -16.70
C GLU A 19 5.07 -10.83 -17.64
N GLN A 20 5.15 -11.47 -18.82
CA GLN A 20 4.02 -11.54 -19.74
C GLN A 20 2.89 -12.44 -19.21
N ALA A 21 3.21 -13.51 -18.50
CA ALA A 21 2.23 -14.37 -17.84
C ALA A 21 1.55 -13.61 -16.67
N ASP A 22 2.34 -12.92 -15.84
CA ASP A 22 1.84 -12.12 -14.73
C ASP A 22 0.95 -10.96 -15.21
N LEU A 23 1.30 -10.33 -16.36
CA LEU A 23 0.46 -9.31 -17.00
C LEU A 23 -0.89 -9.84 -17.46
N ARG A 24 -0.91 -11.05 -18.06
CA ARG A 24 -2.17 -11.68 -18.49
C ARG A 24 -3.02 -12.08 -17.29
N GLU A 25 -2.41 -12.68 -16.27
CA GLU A 25 -3.09 -13.04 -15.03
C GLU A 25 -3.67 -11.81 -14.33
N TYR A 26 -2.93 -10.68 -14.31
CA TYR A 26 -3.42 -9.43 -13.78
C TYR A 26 -4.56 -8.82 -14.61
N ALA A 27 -4.47 -8.90 -15.94
CA ALA A 27 -5.53 -8.46 -16.85
C ALA A 27 -6.81 -9.29 -16.67
N ASP A 28 -6.68 -10.61 -16.53
CA ASP A 28 -7.80 -11.52 -16.27
C ASP A 28 -8.42 -11.28 -14.89
N PHE A 29 -7.60 -11.03 -13.85
CA PHE A 29 -8.07 -10.62 -12.53
C PHE A 29 -8.81 -9.27 -12.58
N ALA A 30 -8.27 -8.28 -13.29
CA ALA A 30 -8.91 -6.97 -13.46
C ALA A 30 -10.23 -7.07 -14.25
N ALA A 31 -10.31 -7.99 -15.21
CA ALA A 31 -11.52 -8.27 -15.96
C ALA A 31 -12.58 -9.03 -15.14
N THR A 32 -12.16 -9.84 -14.15
CA THR A 32 -13.05 -10.63 -13.28
C THR A 32 -13.65 -9.78 -12.15
N GLN A 33 -13.06 -8.64 -11.83
CA GLN A 33 -13.69 -7.60 -11.00
C GLN A 33 -14.76 -6.94 -11.85
N ASP A 34 -15.99 -7.36 -11.67
CA ASP A 34 -17.16 -6.99 -12.48
C ASP A 34 -17.34 -5.46 -12.44
N GLY A 35 -16.68 -4.73 -13.35
CA GLY A 35 -16.75 -3.27 -13.46
C GLY A 35 -18.20 -2.81 -13.62
N VAL A 36 -19.04 -3.68 -14.19
CA VAL A 36 -20.48 -3.49 -14.32
C VAL A 36 -21.16 -3.54 -12.95
N ALA A 37 -20.79 -4.50 -12.09
CA ALA A 37 -21.35 -4.61 -10.74
C ALA A 37 -20.95 -3.41 -9.86
N LEU A 38 -19.71 -2.95 -9.96
CA LEU A 38 -19.23 -1.75 -9.27
C LEU A 38 -19.93 -0.48 -9.73
N ALA A 39 -20.10 -0.31 -11.04
CA ALA A 39 -20.85 0.82 -11.62
C ALA A 39 -22.32 0.78 -11.19
N ALA A 40 -22.96 -0.41 -11.21
CA ALA A 40 -24.33 -0.59 -10.74
C ALA A 40 -24.48 -0.22 -9.26
N ALA A 41 -23.53 -0.61 -8.40
CA ALA A 41 -23.51 -0.27 -6.97
C ALA A 41 -23.34 1.24 -6.75
N GLY A 42 -22.50 1.90 -7.55
CA GLY A 42 -22.31 3.35 -7.55
C GLY A 42 -23.57 4.13 -7.92
N TRP A 43 -24.32 3.67 -8.93
CA TRP A 43 -25.63 4.26 -9.28
C TRP A 43 -26.68 3.98 -8.22
N PHE A 44 -26.70 2.77 -7.67
CA PHE A 44 -27.65 2.38 -6.65
C PHE A 44 -27.50 3.17 -5.34
N SER A 45 -26.29 3.45 -4.89
CA SER A 45 -26.03 4.23 -3.66
C SER A 45 -26.48 5.68 -3.77
N ARG A 46 -26.39 6.28 -4.96
CA ARG A 46 -26.72 7.69 -5.22
C ARG A 46 -28.14 7.92 -5.72
N ARG A 47 -28.95 6.88 -5.91
CA ARG A 47 -30.28 6.97 -6.55
C ARG A 47 -31.29 7.96 -5.94
N HIS A 48 -31.07 8.37 -4.69
CA HIS A 48 -31.93 9.32 -3.97
C HIS A 48 -31.48 10.77 -4.10
N GLU A 49 -30.31 11.03 -4.67
CA GLU A 49 -29.67 12.34 -4.75
C GLU A 49 -29.27 12.72 -6.18
N LEU A 50 -29.82 12.03 -7.18
CA LEU A 50 -29.52 12.27 -8.59
C LEU A 50 -30.10 13.62 -9.04
N THR A 51 -29.25 14.41 -9.70
CA THR A 51 -29.69 15.60 -10.44
C THR A 51 -30.28 15.18 -11.79
N THR A 52 -31.08 16.02 -12.42
CA THR A 52 -31.70 15.76 -13.76
C THR A 52 -30.68 15.35 -14.82
N ARG A 53 -29.47 15.90 -14.78
CA ARG A 53 -28.37 15.51 -15.65
C ARG A 53 -27.88 14.09 -15.36
N GLN A 54 -27.72 13.74 -14.09
CA GLN A 54 -27.27 12.41 -13.68
C GLN A 54 -28.35 11.33 -13.93
N GLU A 55 -29.63 11.67 -13.91
CA GLU A 55 -30.70 10.77 -14.31
C GLU A 55 -30.61 10.40 -15.80
N ALA A 56 -30.29 11.39 -16.65
CA ALA A 56 -30.06 11.14 -18.08
C ALA A 56 -28.79 10.28 -18.32
N GLU A 57 -27.72 10.53 -17.57
CA GLU A 57 -26.48 9.73 -17.63
C GLU A 57 -26.73 8.29 -17.14
N PHE A 58 -27.53 8.10 -16.10
CA PHE A 58 -27.94 6.79 -15.60
C PHE A 58 -28.79 6.01 -16.63
N ALA A 59 -29.77 6.68 -17.24
CA ALA A 59 -30.61 6.06 -18.28
C ALA A 59 -29.76 5.65 -19.50
N ALA A 60 -28.83 6.49 -19.93
CA ALA A 60 -27.88 6.17 -21.00
C ALA A 60 -26.99 4.99 -20.64
N TRP A 61 -26.49 4.92 -19.40
CA TRP A 61 -25.68 3.80 -18.92
C TRP A 61 -26.48 2.48 -18.90
N GLN A 62 -27.75 2.49 -18.46
CA GLN A 62 -28.60 1.30 -18.48
C GLN A 62 -28.92 0.83 -19.91
N ALA A 63 -29.06 1.74 -20.85
CA ALA A 63 -29.35 1.42 -22.23
C ALA A 63 -28.13 0.96 -23.05
N ALA A 64 -26.90 1.24 -22.55
CA ALA A 64 -25.68 0.95 -23.30
C ALA A 64 -25.38 -0.56 -23.41
N ASP A 65 -25.75 -1.36 -22.39
CA ASP A 65 -25.57 -2.82 -22.38
C ASP A 65 -26.66 -3.49 -21.53
N PRO A 66 -27.30 -4.59 -22.00
CA PRO A 66 -28.24 -5.38 -21.22
C PRO A 66 -27.66 -5.92 -19.89
N ALA A 67 -26.32 -6.08 -19.80
CA ALA A 67 -25.65 -6.49 -18.56
C ALA A 67 -25.77 -5.42 -17.45
N HIS A 68 -25.74 -4.14 -17.80
CA HIS A 68 -25.90 -3.04 -16.86
C HIS A 68 -27.29 -3.04 -16.20
N ALA A 69 -28.33 -3.19 -16.98
CA ALA A 69 -29.69 -3.25 -16.48
C ALA A 69 -29.91 -4.47 -15.56
N ARG A 70 -29.34 -5.64 -15.92
CA ARG A 70 -29.41 -6.86 -15.11
C ARG A 70 -28.68 -6.71 -13.77
N ALA A 71 -27.46 -6.18 -13.76
CA ALA A 71 -26.68 -5.97 -12.54
C ALA A 71 -27.39 -4.99 -11.59
N TYR A 72 -27.98 -3.91 -12.12
CA TYR A 72 -28.76 -2.97 -11.32
C TYR A 72 -30.03 -3.58 -10.75
N ALA A 73 -30.79 -4.37 -11.53
CA ALA A 73 -31.99 -5.05 -11.10
C ALA A 73 -31.71 -6.08 -9.99
N GLN A 74 -30.57 -6.78 -10.06
CA GLN A 74 -30.15 -7.74 -9.04
C GLN A 74 -29.86 -7.05 -7.70
N LEU A 75 -29.21 -5.88 -7.71
CA LEU A 75 -29.00 -5.06 -6.51
C LEU A 75 -30.32 -4.57 -5.92
N GLN A 76 -31.29 -4.13 -6.76
CA GLN A 76 -32.60 -3.71 -6.29
C GLN A 76 -33.36 -4.88 -5.61
N ALA A 77 -33.32 -6.06 -6.20
CA ALA A 77 -33.98 -7.25 -5.64
C ALA A 77 -33.39 -7.62 -4.28
N THR A 78 -32.06 -7.64 -4.16
CA THR A 78 -31.36 -7.96 -2.91
C THR A 78 -31.66 -6.92 -1.82
N HIS A 79 -31.69 -5.64 -2.17
CA HIS A 79 -32.02 -4.56 -1.22
C HIS A 79 -33.49 -4.57 -0.82
N GLY A 80 -34.40 -4.89 -1.75
CA GLY A 80 -35.82 -5.05 -1.49
C GLY A 80 -36.10 -6.18 -0.49
N ALA A 81 -35.46 -7.32 -0.66
CA ALA A 81 -35.55 -8.45 0.27
C ALA A 81 -35.03 -8.09 1.68
N ALA A 82 -33.92 -7.34 1.78
CA ALA A 82 -33.38 -6.88 3.05
C ALA A 82 -34.31 -5.90 3.79
N ARG A 83 -35.10 -5.07 3.07
CA ARG A 83 -36.06 -4.15 3.66
C ARG A 83 -37.33 -4.81 4.20
N GLN A 84 -37.67 -6.00 3.73
CA GLN A 84 -38.85 -6.75 4.22
C GLN A 84 -38.59 -7.42 5.57
N ILE A 85 -37.34 -7.67 5.93
CA ILE A 85 -36.96 -8.31 7.20
C ILE A 85 -37.36 -7.49 8.43
N PRO A 86 -37.14 -6.16 8.51
CA PRO A 86 -37.53 -5.34 9.65
C PRO A 86 -39.05 -5.26 9.86
N ALA A 87 -39.85 -5.24 8.78
CA ALA A 87 -41.32 -5.19 8.87
C ALA A 87 -41.89 -6.51 9.44
N GLN A 88 -41.32 -7.65 9.10
CA GLN A 88 -41.69 -8.96 9.66
C GLN A 88 -41.28 -9.09 11.13
N LEU A 89 -40.16 -8.51 11.52
CA LEU A 89 -39.73 -8.43 12.92
C LEU A 89 -40.61 -7.48 13.73
N ALA A 90 -40.95 -6.30 13.20
CA ALA A 90 -41.82 -5.33 13.84
C ALA A 90 -43.25 -5.89 14.08
N ALA A 91 -43.79 -6.67 13.13
CA ALA A 91 -45.08 -7.36 13.30
C ALA A 91 -45.06 -8.42 14.41
N ARG A 92 -43.92 -8.94 14.77
CA ARG A 92 -43.76 -9.96 15.83
C ARG A 92 -43.80 -9.33 17.25
N TRP A 93 -43.64 -8.01 17.37
CA TRP A 93 -43.64 -7.25 18.63
C TRP A 93 -44.90 -6.38 18.80
N ALA A 94 -45.84 -6.38 17.85
CA ALA A 94 -47.12 -5.71 17.99
C ALA A 94 -48.00 -6.49 18.99
N VAL A 95 -48.38 -5.83 20.11
CA VAL A 95 -49.33 -6.39 21.08
C VAL A 95 -50.67 -6.60 20.37
N PRO A 96 -51.18 -7.83 20.30
CA PRO A 96 -52.45 -8.08 19.61
C PRO A 96 -53.63 -7.53 20.39
N PRO A 97 -54.67 -6.98 19.73
CA PRO A 97 -55.95 -6.67 20.38
C PRO A 97 -56.60 -7.95 20.93
N PRO A 98 -57.45 -7.84 21.98
CA PRO A 98 -58.00 -9.03 22.66
C PRO A 98 -58.79 -9.90 21.70
N ALA A 99 -58.48 -11.21 21.74
CA ALA A 99 -58.93 -12.21 20.79
C ALA A 99 -60.41 -12.51 20.86
N PRO A 100 -61.12 -12.64 19.71
CA PRO A 100 -62.37 -13.40 19.66
C PRO A 100 -62.06 -14.91 19.84
N ALA A 101 -62.99 -15.63 20.49
CA ALA A 101 -62.88 -17.01 20.96
C ALA A 101 -62.27 -18.00 19.92
N PRO A 102 -61.53 -19.04 20.37
CA PRO A 102 -60.68 -19.87 19.52
C PRO A 102 -61.48 -20.73 18.57
N ARG A 103 -61.40 -20.41 17.26
CA ARG A 103 -61.71 -21.36 16.20
C ARG A 103 -60.49 -22.27 16.06
N ARG A 104 -60.68 -23.57 16.33
CA ARG A 104 -59.67 -24.61 16.16
C ARG A 104 -59.13 -24.57 14.72
N PRO A 105 -57.83 -24.37 14.49
CA PRO A 105 -57.29 -24.39 13.13
C PRO A 105 -57.34 -25.79 12.56
N PRO A 106 -57.63 -25.95 11.26
CA PRO A 106 -57.61 -27.27 10.62
C PRO A 106 -56.19 -27.84 10.67
N LEU A 107 -56.04 -29.11 11.04
CA LEU A 107 -54.78 -29.87 11.18
C LEU A 107 -53.91 -29.97 9.88
N ARG A 108 -54.21 -29.13 8.88
CA ARG A 108 -53.43 -29.09 7.61
C ARG A 108 -52.12 -28.33 7.68
N SER A 109 -51.88 -27.48 8.70
CA SER A 109 -50.66 -26.69 8.84
C SER A 109 -49.46 -27.45 9.41
N LEU A 110 -49.66 -28.63 10.02
CA LEU A 110 -48.59 -29.47 10.56
C LEU A 110 -47.69 -30.11 9.48
N ARG A 111 -48.13 -30.12 8.19
CA ARG A 111 -47.31 -30.63 7.08
C ARG A 111 -46.24 -29.64 6.61
N ALA A 112 -46.30 -28.34 6.96
CA ALA A 112 -45.31 -27.34 6.60
C ALA A 112 -44.15 -27.24 7.61
N LEU A 113 -44.31 -27.74 8.86
CA LEU A 113 -43.28 -27.71 9.88
C LEU A 113 -41.95 -28.38 9.45
N PRO A 114 -41.96 -29.56 8.80
CA PRO A 114 -40.69 -30.19 8.40
C PRO A 114 -39.96 -29.39 7.30
N TYR A 115 -40.70 -28.71 6.43
CA TYR A 115 -40.07 -27.86 5.38
C TYR A 115 -39.49 -26.58 5.96
N ALA A 116 -40.15 -25.97 6.95
CA ALA A 116 -39.60 -24.80 7.65
C ALA A 116 -38.37 -25.16 8.48
N ALA A 117 -38.37 -26.31 9.15
CA ALA A 117 -37.20 -26.80 9.87
C ALA A 117 -36.05 -27.18 8.94
N ALA A 118 -36.34 -27.80 7.77
CA ALA A 118 -35.32 -28.08 6.75
C ALA A 118 -34.74 -26.81 6.15
N ALA A 119 -35.54 -25.77 5.86
CA ALA A 119 -35.06 -24.48 5.36
C ALA A 119 -34.19 -23.77 6.39
N MET A 120 -34.55 -23.81 7.67
CA MET A 120 -33.74 -23.21 8.74
C MET A 120 -32.41 -23.96 8.92
N LEU A 121 -32.42 -25.29 8.83
CA LEU A 121 -31.22 -26.11 8.87
C LEU A 121 -30.30 -25.78 7.70
N LEU A 122 -30.82 -25.65 6.49
CA LEU A 122 -30.04 -25.25 5.30
C LEU A 122 -29.45 -23.84 5.44
N LEU A 123 -30.21 -22.89 6.01
CA LEU A 123 -29.70 -21.54 6.31
C LEU A 123 -28.60 -21.57 7.37
N CYS A 124 -28.75 -22.36 8.43
CA CYS A 124 -27.72 -22.51 9.46
C CYS A 124 -26.45 -23.17 8.91
N VAL A 125 -26.61 -24.24 8.12
CA VAL A 125 -25.48 -24.92 7.47
C VAL A 125 -24.82 -23.99 6.44
N GLY A 126 -25.58 -23.25 5.64
CA GLY A 126 -25.10 -22.27 4.69
C GLY A 126 -24.37 -21.12 5.37
N ALA A 127 -24.96 -20.54 6.41
CA ALA A 127 -24.33 -19.48 7.20
C ALA A 127 -23.07 -19.97 7.94
N GLY A 128 -23.13 -21.16 8.54
CA GLY A 128 -21.98 -21.79 9.20
C GLY A 128 -20.85 -22.10 8.21
N GLY A 129 -21.19 -22.63 7.05
CA GLY A 129 -20.25 -22.89 5.96
C GLY A 129 -19.62 -21.61 5.44
N TYR A 130 -20.40 -20.55 5.25
CA TYR A 130 -19.92 -19.24 4.83
C TYR A 130 -19.00 -18.61 5.89
N GLN A 131 -19.36 -18.64 7.16
CA GLN A 131 -18.53 -18.19 8.28
C GLN A 131 -17.20 -18.95 8.32
N TRP A 132 -17.25 -20.27 8.22
CA TRP A 132 -16.05 -21.11 8.18
C TRP A 132 -15.15 -20.80 6.96
N TRP A 133 -15.75 -20.52 5.81
CA TRP A 133 -15.03 -20.11 4.59
C TRP A 133 -14.32 -18.78 4.74
N GLN A 134 -14.89 -17.85 5.49
CA GLN A 134 -14.33 -16.52 5.77
C GLN A 134 -13.26 -16.52 6.88
N GLN A 135 -13.11 -17.61 7.63
CA GLN A 135 -12.10 -17.64 8.68
C GLN A 135 -10.68 -17.65 8.12
N PRO A 136 -9.73 -16.90 8.76
CA PRO A 136 -8.34 -16.95 8.39
C PRO A 136 -7.76 -18.34 8.58
N VAL A 137 -6.97 -18.80 7.62
CA VAL A 137 -6.20 -20.04 7.68
C VAL A 137 -4.90 -19.85 8.42
N PHE A 138 -4.36 -18.62 8.35
CA PHE A 138 -3.15 -18.24 9.04
C PHE A 138 -3.26 -16.77 9.46
N SER A 139 -2.79 -16.45 10.67
CA SER A 139 -2.76 -15.09 11.19
C SER A 139 -1.60 -14.94 12.15
N GLN A 140 -0.67 -14.04 11.84
CA GLN A 140 0.52 -13.80 12.66
C GLN A 140 1.00 -12.37 12.55
N ALA A 141 1.41 -11.80 13.69
CA ALA A 141 2.09 -10.52 13.77
C ALA A 141 3.61 -10.72 13.75
N TYR A 142 4.29 -9.80 13.07
CA TYR A 142 5.75 -9.73 13.03
C TYR A 142 6.18 -8.31 13.37
N ALA A 143 7.26 -8.21 14.14
CA ALA A 143 7.84 -6.94 14.48
C ALA A 143 9.37 -7.04 14.53
N THR A 144 10.04 -5.95 14.16
CA THR A 144 11.47 -5.76 14.29
C THR A 144 11.76 -4.59 15.23
N GLN A 145 12.82 -4.70 16.00
CA GLN A 145 13.31 -3.59 16.80
C GLN A 145 14.15 -2.64 15.94
N ARG A 146 14.48 -1.49 16.48
CA ARG A 146 15.40 -0.53 15.86
C ARG A 146 16.75 -1.20 15.56
N GLY A 147 17.22 -1.08 14.32
CA GLY A 147 18.44 -1.73 13.84
C GLY A 147 18.30 -3.22 13.50
N GLN A 148 17.17 -3.85 13.83
CA GLN A 148 16.91 -5.25 13.54
C GLN A 148 16.26 -5.42 12.18
N ARG A 149 16.61 -6.50 11.47
CA ARG A 149 15.95 -6.96 10.25
C ARG A 149 15.49 -8.39 10.40
N LEU A 150 14.40 -8.77 9.75
CA LEU A 150 13.82 -10.10 9.86
C LEU A 150 13.39 -10.60 8.48
N ALA A 151 13.78 -11.81 8.14
CA ALA A 151 13.27 -12.53 6.98
C ALA A 151 12.22 -13.55 7.42
N VAL A 152 11.07 -13.58 6.75
CA VAL A 152 9.93 -14.43 7.07
C VAL A 152 9.49 -15.16 5.81
N ALA A 153 9.34 -16.48 5.89
CA ALA A 153 8.68 -17.28 4.87
C ALA A 153 7.22 -17.51 5.30
N LEU A 154 6.29 -17.28 4.39
CA LEU A 154 4.87 -17.48 4.62
C LEU A 154 4.40 -18.85 4.13
N PRO A 155 3.31 -19.40 4.71
CA PRO A 155 2.77 -20.71 4.30
C PRO A 155 2.26 -20.75 2.84
N ASP A 156 1.97 -19.59 2.25
CA ASP A 156 1.55 -19.48 0.85
C ASP A 156 2.70 -19.57 -0.16
N GLY A 157 3.94 -19.64 0.30
CA GLY A 157 5.16 -19.63 -0.51
C GLY A 157 5.74 -18.23 -0.73
N SER A 158 5.06 -17.19 -0.30
CA SER A 158 5.59 -15.81 -0.32
C SER A 158 6.66 -15.61 0.74
N SER A 159 7.55 -14.64 0.55
CA SER A 159 8.53 -14.25 1.56
C SER A 159 8.51 -12.75 1.81
N LEU A 160 8.78 -12.38 3.05
CA LEU A 160 8.86 -10.99 3.50
C LEU A 160 10.25 -10.73 4.06
N GLN A 161 10.79 -9.55 3.80
CA GLN A 161 11.96 -9.04 4.51
C GLN A 161 11.54 -7.73 5.18
N LEU A 162 11.57 -7.70 6.51
CA LEU A 162 11.24 -6.55 7.32
C LEU A 162 12.51 -5.77 7.61
N ASP A 163 12.45 -4.47 7.43
CA ASP A 163 13.50 -3.52 7.81
C ASP A 163 13.40 -3.16 9.31
N THR A 164 14.24 -2.23 9.73
CA THR A 164 14.30 -1.69 11.10
C THR A 164 12.93 -1.16 11.55
N ALA A 165 12.61 -1.34 12.84
CA ALA A 165 11.42 -0.79 13.49
C ALA A 165 10.13 -0.99 12.67
N THR A 166 9.92 -2.19 12.16
CA THR A 166 8.79 -2.55 11.31
C THR A 166 7.77 -3.36 12.08
N GLN A 167 6.49 -3.04 11.91
CA GLN A 167 5.37 -3.79 12.49
C GLN A 167 4.36 -4.11 11.40
N LEU A 168 4.07 -5.39 11.21
CA LEU A 168 3.05 -5.85 10.28
C LEU A 168 2.31 -7.06 10.81
N HIS A 169 1.10 -7.26 10.29
CA HIS A 169 0.26 -8.40 10.57
C HIS A 169 -0.15 -9.09 9.27
N VAL A 170 0.10 -10.38 9.18
CA VAL A 170 -0.24 -11.21 8.01
C VAL A 170 -1.49 -11.99 8.33
N THR A 171 -2.48 -11.97 7.45
CA THR A 171 -3.69 -12.78 7.53
C THR A 171 -3.93 -13.45 6.18
N LEU A 172 -3.83 -14.77 6.13
CA LEU A 172 -4.11 -15.53 4.93
C LEU A 172 -5.50 -16.18 5.06
N TYR A 173 -6.34 -15.90 4.06
CA TYR A 173 -7.66 -16.51 3.91
C TYR A 173 -7.63 -17.54 2.76
N ARG A 174 -8.69 -18.28 2.58
CA ARG A 174 -8.83 -19.22 1.46
C ARG A 174 -8.91 -18.53 0.10
N GLN A 175 -9.39 -17.28 0.07
CA GLN A 175 -9.69 -16.53 -1.16
C GLN A 175 -8.82 -15.30 -1.37
N ARG A 176 -8.18 -14.78 -0.31
CA ARG A 176 -7.35 -13.58 -0.36
C ARG A 176 -6.22 -13.68 0.65
N ARG A 177 -5.21 -12.90 0.45
CA ARG A 177 -4.04 -12.76 1.32
C ARG A 177 -3.92 -11.30 1.72
N GLU A 178 -3.89 -11.00 2.99
CA GLU A 178 -3.89 -9.64 3.50
C GLU A 178 -2.69 -9.43 4.43
N VAL A 179 -1.97 -8.34 4.23
CA VAL A 179 -0.94 -7.86 5.14
C VAL A 179 -1.26 -6.44 5.55
N ARG A 180 -1.26 -6.16 6.84
CA ARG A 180 -1.40 -4.80 7.39
C ARG A 180 -0.02 -4.33 7.85
N LEU A 181 0.56 -3.38 7.13
CA LEU A 181 1.81 -2.72 7.52
C LEU A 181 1.46 -1.47 8.33
N ALA A 182 1.57 -1.57 9.64
CA ALA A 182 1.25 -0.47 10.53
C ALA A 182 2.35 0.60 10.51
N HIS A 183 3.63 0.18 10.52
CA HIS A 183 4.79 1.05 10.56
C HIS A 183 6.02 0.35 9.99
N GLY A 184 7.00 1.14 9.47
CA GLY A 184 8.28 0.66 8.99
C GLY A 184 8.31 0.39 7.50
N GLU A 185 9.16 -0.52 7.07
CA GLU A 185 9.33 -0.91 5.66
C GLU A 185 9.47 -2.41 5.53
N ALA A 186 8.83 -2.98 4.52
CA ALA A 186 9.00 -4.38 4.17
C ALA A 186 9.13 -4.54 2.65
N LEU A 187 10.01 -5.47 2.25
CA LEU A 187 10.06 -6.00 0.90
C LEU A 187 9.23 -7.28 0.86
N PHE A 188 8.34 -7.35 -0.10
CA PHE A 188 7.45 -8.47 -0.38
C PHE A 188 7.94 -9.19 -1.63
N GLN A 189 8.12 -10.50 -1.55
CA GLN A 189 8.28 -11.38 -2.70
C GLN A 189 7.08 -12.32 -2.70
N VAL A 190 6.07 -11.95 -3.47
CA VAL A 190 4.77 -12.63 -3.45
C VAL A 190 4.77 -13.75 -4.48
N GLN A 191 4.41 -14.96 -4.02
CA GLN A 191 4.18 -16.08 -4.91
C GLN A 191 2.91 -15.90 -5.71
N SER A 192 2.98 -16.04 -7.03
CA SER A 192 1.80 -15.96 -7.90
C SER A 192 0.80 -17.06 -7.59
N LYS A 193 -0.47 -16.67 -7.36
CA LYS A 193 -1.59 -17.58 -7.14
C LYS A 193 -2.86 -17.04 -7.77
N GLN A 194 -3.35 -17.73 -8.80
CA GLN A 194 -4.60 -17.37 -9.48
C GLN A 194 -5.79 -17.34 -8.52
N GLY A 195 -6.61 -16.30 -8.62
CA GLY A 195 -7.81 -16.16 -7.81
C GLY A 195 -7.58 -15.83 -6.33
N GLN A 196 -6.34 -15.59 -5.89
CA GLN A 196 -5.99 -15.21 -4.53
C GLN A 196 -5.11 -13.95 -4.51
N PRO A 197 -5.68 -12.76 -4.67
CA PRO A 197 -4.92 -11.52 -4.62
C PRO A 197 -4.17 -11.39 -3.28
N PHE A 198 -3.08 -10.65 -3.30
CA PHE A 198 -2.29 -10.31 -2.14
C PHE A 198 -2.39 -8.80 -1.92
N ASP A 199 -3.04 -8.40 -0.84
CA ASP A 199 -3.28 -7.01 -0.50
C ASP A 199 -2.38 -6.59 0.65
N VAL A 200 -1.67 -5.47 0.46
CA VAL A 200 -0.95 -4.79 1.55
C VAL A 200 -1.69 -3.51 1.89
N LEU A 201 -2.24 -3.47 3.10
CA LEU A 201 -2.92 -2.32 3.67
C LEU A 201 -1.92 -1.52 4.49
N SER A 202 -1.72 -0.25 4.16
CA SER A 202 -0.77 0.60 4.86
C SER A 202 -1.29 2.03 4.92
N GLY A 203 -1.69 2.49 6.10
CA GLY A 203 -2.39 3.76 6.26
C GLY A 203 -3.60 3.86 5.34
N PRO A 204 -3.71 4.93 4.53
CA PRO A 204 -4.79 5.10 3.57
C PRO A 204 -4.60 4.33 2.25
N LEU A 205 -3.47 3.62 2.07
CA LEU A 205 -3.16 2.89 0.83
C LEU A 205 -3.57 1.43 0.89
N THR A 206 -4.08 0.94 -0.23
CA THR A 206 -4.22 -0.48 -0.52
C THR A 206 -3.35 -0.81 -1.73
N VAL A 207 -2.43 -1.76 -1.56
CA VAL A 207 -1.50 -2.23 -2.59
C VAL A 207 -1.87 -3.65 -2.95
N THR A 208 -2.38 -3.88 -4.16
CA THR A 208 -2.85 -5.19 -4.64
C THR A 208 -1.89 -5.75 -5.68
N VAL A 209 -1.50 -7.01 -5.50
CA VAL A 209 -0.62 -7.75 -6.42
C VAL A 209 -1.09 -9.19 -6.61
N VAL A 210 -0.59 -9.85 -7.65
CA VAL A 210 -0.82 -11.28 -7.90
C VAL A 210 0.46 -12.08 -7.68
N GLY A 211 1.59 -11.62 -8.24
CA GLY A 211 2.90 -12.28 -8.13
C GLY A 211 4.00 -11.28 -8.46
N THR A 212 4.59 -10.64 -7.45
CA THR A 212 5.36 -9.40 -7.61
C THR A 212 6.43 -9.31 -6.54
N GLN A 213 7.55 -8.66 -6.87
CA GLN A 213 8.54 -8.23 -5.89
C GLN A 213 8.50 -6.71 -5.75
N PHE A 214 8.14 -6.21 -4.57
CA PHE A 214 7.93 -4.79 -4.31
C PHE A 214 8.18 -4.44 -2.84
N SER A 215 8.46 -3.18 -2.58
CA SER A 215 8.62 -2.62 -1.23
C SER A 215 7.46 -1.69 -0.91
N VAL A 216 6.99 -1.77 0.33
CA VAL A 216 6.07 -0.79 0.93
C VAL A 216 6.74 -0.22 2.17
N ARG A 217 6.83 1.09 2.23
CA ARG A 217 7.34 1.85 3.36
C ARG A 217 6.24 2.74 3.92
N ASN A 218 6.03 2.64 5.22
CA ASN A 218 5.12 3.47 5.99
C ASN A 218 5.91 4.14 7.11
N THR A 219 6.19 5.41 6.94
CA THR A 219 6.88 6.27 7.92
C THR A 219 6.08 7.52 8.22
N LEU A 220 4.72 7.41 8.17
CA LEU A 220 3.81 8.52 8.43
C LEU A 220 4.07 9.21 9.77
N ASP A 221 4.47 8.45 10.79
CA ASP A 221 4.77 8.96 12.13
C ASP A 221 6.11 9.73 12.19
N HIS A 222 6.93 9.63 11.16
CA HIS A 222 8.28 10.17 11.13
C HIS A 222 8.47 11.29 10.10
N ASP A 223 8.21 11.00 8.83
CA ASP A 223 8.35 11.93 7.71
C ASP A 223 7.03 12.21 6.98
N GLY A 224 5.92 11.66 7.49
CA GLY A 224 4.58 11.84 6.92
C GLY A 224 4.40 11.15 5.58
N SER A 225 5.24 10.17 5.22
CA SER A 225 5.24 9.58 3.89
C SER A 225 4.92 8.09 3.88
N LEU A 226 4.23 7.69 2.80
CA LEU A 226 4.10 6.31 2.36
C LEU A 226 4.79 6.18 1.00
N ARG A 227 5.49 5.08 0.77
CA ARG A 227 6.13 4.82 -0.52
C ARG A 227 5.92 3.38 -0.94
N VAL A 228 5.59 3.19 -2.22
CA VAL A 228 5.52 1.88 -2.89
C VAL A 228 6.52 1.89 -4.03
N ALA A 229 7.35 0.87 -4.13
CA ALA A 229 8.38 0.73 -5.16
C ALA A 229 8.40 -0.69 -5.70
N VAL A 230 8.41 -0.86 -7.03
CA VAL A 230 8.31 -2.17 -7.68
C VAL A 230 9.67 -2.59 -8.21
N GLN A 231 10.15 -3.76 -7.77
CA GLN A 231 11.37 -4.36 -8.27
C GLN A 231 11.08 -5.24 -9.49
N GLN A 232 10.00 -6.04 -9.44
CA GLN A 232 9.60 -6.95 -10.52
C GLN A 232 8.09 -7.16 -10.51
N GLY A 233 7.46 -7.26 -11.67
CA GLY A 233 6.03 -7.52 -11.86
C GLY A 233 5.20 -6.24 -11.89
N HIS A 234 3.93 -6.35 -11.47
CA HIS A 234 2.92 -5.29 -11.53
C HIS A 234 2.25 -5.09 -10.19
N VAL A 235 2.00 -3.85 -9.84
CA VAL A 235 1.39 -3.44 -8.58
C VAL A 235 0.29 -2.43 -8.87
N ARG A 236 -0.87 -2.65 -8.29
CA ARG A 236 -1.96 -1.66 -8.25
C ARG A 236 -1.96 -0.99 -6.89
N VAL A 237 -1.88 0.33 -6.88
CA VAL A 237 -1.92 1.16 -5.67
C VAL A 237 -3.18 1.99 -5.69
N ALA A 238 -4.05 1.78 -4.73
CA ALA A 238 -5.23 2.60 -4.49
C ALA A 238 -4.99 3.52 -3.29
N GLY A 239 -5.22 4.80 -3.49
CA GLY A 239 -5.18 5.84 -2.46
C GLY A 239 -6.57 6.19 -1.92
N ALA A 240 -6.69 7.22 -1.05
CA ALA A 240 -7.96 7.63 -0.43
C ALA A 240 -8.79 8.30 -1.51
N ALA A 241 -8.77 9.11 -2.23
CA ALA A 241 -9.70 9.86 -3.10
C ALA A 241 -10.06 9.16 -4.42
N GLN A 242 -10.11 7.84 -4.46
CA GLN A 242 -10.24 7.02 -5.67
C GLN A 242 -9.04 7.15 -6.62
N ASP A 243 -7.91 7.65 -6.12
CA ASP A 243 -6.66 7.64 -6.86
C ASP A 243 -6.24 6.19 -7.07
N LEU A 244 -6.09 5.78 -8.31
CA LEU A 244 -5.63 4.45 -8.70
C LEU A 244 -4.45 4.59 -9.64
N VAL A 245 -3.33 3.94 -9.28
CA VAL A 245 -2.11 3.95 -10.08
C VAL A 245 -1.62 2.52 -10.26
N GLU A 246 -1.22 2.19 -11.48
CA GLU A 246 -0.55 0.94 -11.81
C GLU A 246 0.94 1.20 -11.97
N LEU A 247 1.74 0.38 -11.31
CA LEU A 247 3.20 0.44 -11.32
C LEU A 247 3.76 -0.82 -11.95
N THR A 248 4.81 -0.63 -12.73
CA THR A 248 5.62 -1.72 -13.30
C THR A 248 7.01 -1.73 -12.69
N ALA A 249 7.81 -2.74 -13.03
CA ALA A 249 9.19 -2.84 -12.58
C ALA A 249 9.98 -1.54 -12.84
N GLY A 250 10.74 -1.09 -11.85
CA GLY A 250 11.49 0.17 -11.89
C GLY A 250 10.63 1.43 -11.70
N GLN A 251 9.41 1.30 -11.19
CA GLN A 251 8.54 2.42 -10.88
C GLN A 251 8.20 2.49 -9.40
N GLY A 252 7.87 3.69 -8.95
CA GLY A 252 7.41 3.91 -7.59
C GLY A 252 6.46 5.10 -7.49
N VAL A 253 5.70 5.11 -6.41
CA VAL A 253 4.78 6.18 -6.05
C VAL A 253 4.90 6.47 -4.56
N SER A 254 4.73 7.73 -4.19
CA SER A 254 4.63 8.16 -2.81
C SER A 254 3.23 8.68 -2.52
N SER A 255 2.84 8.65 -1.26
CA SER A 255 1.58 9.25 -0.80
C SER A 255 1.84 10.10 0.43
N ASP A 256 1.07 11.16 0.57
CA ASP A 256 0.96 11.92 1.81
C ASP A 256 0.10 11.19 2.84
N ALA A 257 0.00 11.76 4.05
CA ALA A 257 -0.82 11.22 5.14
C ALA A 257 -2.33 11.16 4.79
N GLY A 258 -2.79 11.97 3.85
CA GLY A 258 -4.16 11.97 3.37
C GLY A 258 -4.46 10.91 2.31
N GLY A 259 -3.44 10.17 1.86
CA GLY A 259 -3.59 9.13 0.84
C GLY A 259 -3.60 9.65 -0.59
N ARG A 260 -3.21 10.90 -0.83
CA ARG A 260 -3.05 11.44 -2.18
C ARG A 260 -1.76 10.91 -2.80
N LEU A 261 -1.86 10.31 -3.97
CA LEU A 261 -0.72 9.74 -4.67
C LEU A 261 0.05 10.82 -5.44
N SER A 262 1.39 10.70 -5.42
CA SER A 262 2.28 11.51 -6.26
C SER A 262 2.24 11.04 -7.72
N ALA A 263 2.90 11.78 -8.61
CA ALA A 263 3.24 11.23 -9.93
C ALA A 263 4.13 9.99 -9.80
N VAL A 264 3.99 9.06 -10.75
CA VAL A 264 4.85 7.88 -10.84
C VAL A 264 6.28 8.31 -11.15
N ALA A 265 7.22 7.85 -10.34
CA ALA A 265 8.65 8.10 -10.53
C ALA A 265 9.35 6.86 -11.07
N SER A 266 10.31 7.05 -11.98
CA SER A 266 11.22 5.99 -12.40
C SER A 266 12.30 5.80 -11.34
N LEU A 267 12.57 4.55 -10.99
CA LEU A 267 13.54 4.16 -9.96
C LEU A 267 14.63 3.29 -10.58
N ALA A 268 15.86 3.49 -10.13
CA ALA A 268 16.92 2.55 -10.46
C ALA A 268 16.61 1.19 -9.79
N PRO A 269 16.91 0.03 -10.44
CA PRO A 269 16.63 -1.29 -9.88
C PRO A 269 17.18 -1.49 -8.46
N ASP A 270 18.37 -0.95 -8.18
CA ASP A 270 19.04 -1.08 -6.88
C ASP A 270 18.48 -0.11 -5.80
N SER A 271 17.55 0.77 -6.18
CA SER A 271 16.92 1.71 -5.24
C SER A 271 15.68 1.16 -4.54
N VAL A 272 15.22 -0.03 -4.96
CA VAL A 272 14.12 -0.72 -4.28
C VAL A 272 14.67 -1.48 -3.08
N ALA A 273 14.29 -1.06 -1.86
CA ALA A 273 14.74 -1.63 -0.60
C ALA A 273 16.29 -1.79 -0.51
N PRO A 274 17.08 -0.70 -0.67
CA PRO A 274 18.55 -0.76 -0.65
C PRO A 274 19.11 -1.18 0.71
N TRP A 275 18.34 -1.03 1.77
CA TRP A 275 18.65 -1.45 3.13
C TRP A 275 18.96 -2.95 3.24
N ARG A 276 18.47 -3.80 2.33
CA ARG A 276 18.80 -5.24 2.29
C ARG A 276 20.30 -5.48 2.18
N THR A 277 20.98 -4.65 1.42
CA THR A 277 22.44 -4.69 1.27
C THR A 277 23.17 -3.78 2.27
N GLY A 278 22.46 -3.28 3.29
CA GLY A 278 23.02 -2.37 4.28
C GLY A 278 23.29 -0.97 3.76
N ARG A 279 22.60 -0.55 2.72
CA ARG A 279 22.79 0.77 2.07
C ARG A 279 21.51 1.59 2.16
N VAL A 280 21.71 2.90 2.06
CA VAL A 280 20.64 3.87 1.82
C VAL A 280 21.02 4.70 0.60
N THR A 281 20.05 5.02 -0.24
CA THR A 281 20.25 5.86 -1.42
C THR A 281 19.38 7.11 -1.29
N PHE A 282 20.02 8.25 -1.38
CA PHE A 282 19.37 9.54 -1.37
C PHE A 282 19.38 10.12 -2.78
N ASP A 283 18.26 10.69 -3.19
CA ASP A 283 18.12 11.41 -4.44
C ASP A 283 17.62 12.83 -4.12
N ASN A 284 18.57 13.76 -4.04
CA ASN A 284 18.29 15.17 -3.80
C ASN A 284 17.35 15.40 -2.59
N VAL A 285 17.61 14.72 -1.46
CA VAL A 285 16.82 14.84 -0.24
C VAL A 285 17.39 15.91 0.71
N PRO A 286 16.59 16.53 1.60
CA PRO A 286 17.10 17.40 2.64
C PRO A 286 18.06 16.65 3.58
N LEU A 287 19.15 17.30 4.01
CA LEU A 287 20.11 16.72 4.95
C LEU A 287 19.43 16.25 6.25
N GLY A 288 18.46 17.01 6.76
CA GLY A 288 17.68 16.60 7.93
C GLY A 288 16.97 15.27 7.74
N ALA A 289 16.37 15.04 6.57
CA ALA A 289 15.72 13.76 6.23
C ALA A 289 16.73 12.62 6.07
N ALA A 290 17.92 12.91 5.49
CA ALA A 290 18.99 11.93 5.38
C ALA A 290 19.53 11.50 6.77
N LEU A 291 19.69 12.44 7.70
CA LEU A 291 20.10 12.13 9.07
C LEU A 291 19.02 11.34 9.82
N ALA A 292 17.76 11.71 9.68
CA ALA A 292 16.63 10.98 10.26
C ALA A 292 16.56 9.53 9.76
N GLU A 293 16.95 9.28 8.49
CA GLU A 293 17.02 7.92 7.97
C GLU A 293 18.08 7.08 8.68
N PHE A 294 19.28 7.62 8.95
CA PHE A 294 20.29 6.92 9.77
C PHE A 294 19.82 6.68 11.18
N GLU A 295 19.11 7.65 11.79
CA GLU A 295 18.54 7.51 13.12
C GLU A 295 17.54 6.35 13.26
N ARG A 296 16.88 5.94 12.18
CA ARG A 296 16.01 4.75 12.18
C ARG A 296 16.75 3.47 12.55
N TYR A 297 18.06 3.39 12.27
CA TYR A 297 18.87 2.19 12.49
C TYR A 297 19.62 2.18 13.81
N GLY A 298 19.88 3.33 14.40
CA GLY A 298 20.60 3.45 15.69
C GLY A 298 20.89 4.91 16.02
N ASP A 299 21.32 5.15 17.26
CA ASP A 299 21.69 6.49 17.68
C ASP A 299 22.97 6.92 16.95
N THR A 300 22.87 7.99 16.18
CA THR A 300 24.01 8.53 15.43
C THR A 300 24.71 9.65 16.19
N GLY A 301 24.02 10.28 17.13
CA GLY A 301 24.50 11.46 17.84
C GLY A 301 24.61 12.70 16.97
N PHE A 302 24.05 12.70 15.76
CA PHE A 302 24.06 13.87 14.87
C PHE A 302 23.01 14.88 15.29
N VAL A 303 23.41 16.14 15.41
CA VAL A 303 22.52 17.25 15.76
C VAL A 303 22.65 18.35 14.73
N VAL A 304 21.55 18.74 14.11
CA VAL A 304 21.41 19.91 13.25
C VAL A 304 20.41 20.85 13.91
N ARG A 305 20.86 22.04 14.30
CA ARG A 305 20.02 23.07 14.95
C ARG A 305 19.54 24.12 13.98
N ASP A 306 20.26 24.32 12.88
CA ASP A 306 19.98 25.31 11.86
C ASP A 306 19.10 24.72 10.77
N ALA A 307 17.91 25.28 10.57
CA ALA A 307 16.98 24.89 9.53
C ALA A 307 17.58 25.05 8.12
N ALA A 308 18.47 26.04 7.91
CA ALA A 308 19.15 26.23 6.64
C ALA A 308 20.09 25.06 6.34
N VAL A 309 20.81 24.54 7.35
CA VAL A 309 21.66 23.36 7.23
C VAL A 309 20.81 22.12 6.99
N ALA A 310 19.71 21.95 7.73
CA ALA A 310 18.80 20.80 7.58
C ALA A 310 18.17 20.74 6.18
N SER A 311 17.99 21.89 5.51
CA SER A 311 17.40 21.99 4.17
C SER A 311 18.39 21.78 3.02
N LEU A 312 19.70 21.75 3.28
CA LEU A 312 20.71 21.45 2.26
C LEU A 312 20.42 20.10 1.59
N ARG A 313 20.60 20.03 0.28
CA ARG A 313 20.27 18.86 -0.50
C ARG A 313 21.45 17.92 -0.65
N ILE A 314 21.20 16.63 -0.41
CA ILE A 314 22.21 15.58 -0.55
C ILE A 314 21.71 14.47 -1.44
N GLY A 315 22.62 13.92 -2.27
CA GLY A 315 22.41 12.74 -3.10
C GLY A 315 23.56 11.76 -2.95
N GLY A 316 23.32 10.50 -3.29
CA GLY A 316 24.32 9.45 -3.25
C GLY A 316 23.89 8.23 -2.45
N SER A 317 24.72 7.19 -2.48
CA SER A 317 24.45 5.92 -1.79
C SER A 317 25.49 5.70 -0.68
N PHE A 318 25.00 5.49 0.54
CA PHE A 318 25.79 5.41 1.75
C PHE A 318 25.56 4.10 2.50
N SER A 319 26.52 3.67 3.32
CA SER A 319 26.41 2.50 4.17
C SER A 319 25.68 2.83 5.48
N LEU A 320 24.63 2.10 5.79
CA LEU A 320 23.88 2.25 7.05
C LEU A 320 24.69 1.86 8.29
N SER A 321 25.68 0.97 8.14
CA SER A 321 26.55 0.55 9.22
C SER A 321 27.69 1.52 9.52
N GLN A 322 27.85 2.59 8.73
CA GLN A 322 28.98 3.53 8.84
C GLN A 322 28.49 4.99 8.83
N PRO A 323 27.66 5.40 9.80
CA PRO A 323 27.16 6.77 9.88
C PRO A 323 28.30 7.80 10.05
N ASP A 324 29.38 7.44 10.76
CA ASP A 324 30.55 8.32 10.90
C ASP A 324 31.22 8.64 9.56
N ARG A 325 31.26 7.68 8.61
CA ARG A 325 31.79 7.95 7.26
C ARG A 325 30.88 8.84 6.46
N PHE A 326 29.57 8.68 6.62
CA PHE A 326 28.61 9.60 6.04
C PHE A 326 28.85 11.02 6.55
N ALA A 327 28.94 11.21 7.87
CA ALA A 327 29.24 12.51 8.47
C ALA A 327 30.58 13.09 7.96
N ALA A 328 31.64 12.29 7.91
CA ALA A 328 32.96 12.74 7.44
C ALA A 328 32.94 13.20 5.97
N ALA A 329 32.02 12.70 5.15
CA ALA A 329 31.86 13.12 3.77
C ALA A 329 31.09 14.46 3.62
N LEU A 330 30.26 14.83 4.61
CA LEU A 330 29.40 16.02 4.49
C LEU A 330 30.16 17.33 4.20
N PRO A 331 31.31 17.67 4.85
CA PRO A 331 32.05 18.90 4.54
C PRO A 331 32.64 18.95 3.14
N GLN A 332 32.77 17.79 2.48
CA GLN A 332 33.26 17.72 1.09
C GLN A 332 32.11 17.88 0.07
N LEU A 333 30.90 17.61 0.47
CA LEU A 333 29.71 17.64 -0.39
C LEU A 333 28.87 18.90 -0.18
N LEU A 334 28.90 19.48 1.01
CA LEU A 334 28.03 20.57 1.45
C LEU A 334 28.87 21.63 2.18
N PRO A 335 28.45 22.91 2.20
CA PRO A 335 29.13 23.98 2.93
C PRO A 335 28.86 23.88 4.44
N VAL A 336 29.23 22.78 5.05
CA VAL A 336 29.02 22.51 6.48
C VAL A 336 30.30 22.18 7.19
N GLN A 337 30.33 22.40 8.50
CA GLN A 337 31.39 21.94 9.42
C GLN A 337 30.76 21.04 10.48
N ILE A 338 31.55 20.09 10.98
CA ILE A 338 31.14 19.16 12.02
C ILE A 338 32.02 19.37 13.24
N VAL A 339 31.39 19.65 14.38
CA VAL A 339 32.05 19.76 15.68
C VAL A 339 31.60 18.61 16.54
N ARG A 340 32.56 17.76 16.93
CA ARG A 340 32.31 16.62 17.83
C ARG A 340 32.49 17.06 19.27
N SER A 341 31.48 16.79 20.11
CA SER A 341 31.52 17.04 21.54
C SER A 341 31.02 15.78 22.26
N GLY A 342 31.95 14.95 22.75
CA GLY A 342 31.62 13.65 23.34
C GLY A 342 30.94 12.72 22.33
N ALA A 343 29.75 12.23 22.66
CA ALA A 343 28.93 11.36 21.82
C ALA A 343 28.13 12.14 20.75
N THR A 344 28.12 13.47 20.81
CA THR A 344 27.31 14.31 19.91
C THR A 344 28.19 14.95 18.84
N SER A 345 27.72 14.91 17.58
CA SER A 345 28.31 15.58 16.44
C SER A 345 27.37 16.68 15.94
N THR A 346 27.69 17.92 16.22
CA THR A 346 26.91 19.09 15.76
C THR A 346 27.33 19.48 14.37
N ILE A 347 26.37 19.50 13.46
CA ILE A 347 26.54 19.92 12.07
C ILE A 347 26.00 21.34 11.93
N SER A 348 26.85 22.27 11.49
CA SER A 348 26.53 23.68 11.32
C SER A 348 27.06 24.18 9.98
N MET A 349 26.61 25.37 9.54
CA MET A 349 27.12 25.99 8.34
C MET A 349 28.63 26.27 8.52
N ALA A 350 29.42 25.95 7.50
CA ALA A 350 30.84 26.31 7.51
C ALA A 350 30.99 27.86 7.54
N PRO A 351 31.92 28.40 8.34
CA PRO A 351 32.14 29.83 8.31
C PRO A 351 32.57 30.23 6.88
N LYS A 352 31.88 31.24 6.35
CA LYS A 352 32.26 31.82 5.05
C LYS A 352 33.72 32.25 5.16
N ALA A 353 34.65 31.59 4.45
CA ALA A 353 36.05 31.97 4.45
C ALA A 353 36.09 33.48 4.13
N ALA A 354 36.55 34.26 5.11
CA ALA A 354 36.79 35.69 4.87
C ALA A 354 37.73 35.76 3.66
N ALA A 355 37.23 36.34 2.58
CA ALA A 355 38.03 36.54 1.39
C ALA A 355 39.36 37.18 1.84
N GLN A 356 40.46 36.44 1.73
CA GLN A 356 41.77 36.95 1.99
C GLN A 356 41.94 38.10 1.00
N ALA A 357 41.77 39.33 1.50
CA ALA A 357 42.17 40.52 0.75
C ALA A 357 43.64 40.33 0.41
N PRO A 358 44.05 40.47 -0.86
CA PRO A 358 45.47 40.42 -1.20
C PRO A 358 46.17 41.54 -0.42
N ALA A 359 47.18 41.17 0.38
CA ALA A 359 48.02 42.12 1.08
C ALA A 359 48.63 43.07 0.05
N MET A 360 48.15 44.30 0.06
CA MET A 360 48.66 45.40 -0.80
C MET A 360 50.07 45.74 -0.32
N HIS A 361 51.05 45.21 -1.04
CA HIS A 361 52.43 45.47 -0.80
C HIS A 361 52.70 46.89 -1.29
N LEU A 362 52.77 47.85 -0.38
CA LEU A 362 53.24 49.24 -0.66
C LEU A 362 54.70 49.16 -0.93
N PRO A 363 55.19 49.67 -2.07
CA PRO A 363 56.64 49.83 -2.32
C PRO A 363 57.20 50.91 -1.42
N LYS A 364 58.25 50.60 -0.66
CA LYS A 364 59.07 51.58 0.05
C LYS A 364 59.87 52.36 -1.00
N ASN A 365 59.52 53.65 -1.21
CA ASN A 365 60.34 54.59 -1.89
C ASN A 365 61.56 54.93 -1.02
N LYS A 366 62.72 54.86 -1.64
CA LYS A 366 63.98 55.57 -1.24
C LYS A 366 63.92 56.99 -1.71
#